data_a207528d1765213ca109f5df2f89a935
#
_entry.id   a207528d1765213ca109f5df2f89a935
#
_cell.length_a   1.000
_cell.length_b   1.000
_cell.length_c   1.000
_cell.angle_alpha   90.00
_cell.angle_beta   90.00
_cell.angle_gamma   90.00
#
_symmetry.space_group_name_H-M   'P 1'
#
loop_
_entity.id
_entity.type
_entity.pdbx_description
1 polymer ?
#
loop_
_entity_poly.entity_id
_entity_poly.type
_entity_poly.pdbx_seq_one_letter_code
_entity_poly.pdbx_strand_id
1 'polypeptide(L)'
;ETFERLSDTVFEEGQLLGQGGPTPSLIGSYNVTEFFGEANVPLLDGLALDLAYRYSDYSTVGGQDTYRAGLDWQPIDLVRFRVGYNRAVRAPNAAELFAVNNLGLWAGVDPCGGIIANGETPELTAAQCANTGVTAAQYGNIALSPADQYNQITGGNLGLDAEEADTITLGVVLTPTDNLTVAVDYFSIEIEQTITTIGAENLVRQCAENGLFCDQITRSGSGSLWQGETGYVTNSLLNGGDAELEGIDVAANWSTDALGGSIDVRLIGTLNMTKEIAIPGADTYDCSGLISSRCYPQPEWRHTVEASYDSNSWWAVTARWRHFGGVDYDGALSNGKSDGIDTIVQANSDDGENYLDLTATFRVMDNADLLVGINNILDEEPPLVGGSLSSNANATAGFYDTLGQYLFAQATFRF
;
A
#
# COMPACT_ATOMS: atom_id res chain seq x y z
N GLU A 1 21.32 -4.00 15.34
CA GLU A 1 20.22 -4.96 15.10
C GLU A 1 20.74 -6.14 14.31
N THR A 2 20.32 -7.37 14.69
CA THR A 2 20.62 -8.58 13.95
C THR A 2 19.31 -9.22 13.57
N PHE A 3 19.15 -9.54 12.29
CA PHE A 3 17.99 -10.20 11.75
C PHE A 3 18.38 -11.60 11.24
N GLU A 4 17.62 -12.60 11.63
CA GLU A 4 17.82 -13.99 11.22
C GLU A 4 16.45 -14.60 10.88
N ARG A 5 16.31 -15.06 9.63
CA ARG A 5 15.19 -15.89 9.19
C ARG A 5 15.76 -17.18 8.64
N LEU A 6 15.57 -18.28 9.35
CA LEU A 6 16.01 -19.59 8.91
C LEU A 6 14.91 -20.26 8.10
N SER A 7 15.25 -20.78 6.96
CA SER A 7 14.39 -21.62 6.14
C SER A 7 14.72 -23.11 6.38
N ASP A 8 13.70 -23.94 6.30
CA ASP A 8 13.90 -25.39 6.26
C ASP A 8 14.62 -25.77 4.95
N THR A 9 15.42 -26.82 4.97
CA THR A 9 16.22 -27.26 3.80
C THR A 9 15.38 -27.54 2.58
N VAL A 10 14.16 -28.03 2.74
CA VAL A 10 13.24 -28.30 1.61
C VAL A 10 12.79 -26.99 0.97
N PHE A 11 12.56 -25.92 1.78
CA PHE A 11 12.27 -24.57 1.29
C PHE A 11 13.51 -23.93 0.66
N GLU A 12 14.68 -24.08 1.26
CA GLU A 12 15.93 -23.54 0.72
C GLU A 12 16.25 -24.10 -0.67
N GLU A 13 15.95 -25.38 -0.90
CA GLU A 13 16.19 -26.08 -2.17
C GLU A 13 15.03 -25.92 -3.18
N GLY A 14 13.93 -25.25 -2.82
CA GLY A 14 12.77 -25.07 -3.69
C GLY A 14 12.03 -26.36 -4.03
N GLN A 15 12.09 -27.36 -3.16
CA GLN A 15 11.52 -28.70 -3.43
C GLN A 15 10.05 -28.84 -3.05
N LEU A 16 9.44 -27.82 -2.44
CA LEU A 16 8.02 -27.85 -2.10
C LEU A 16 7.14 -27.57 -3.31
N LEU A 17 6.16 -28.42 -3.53
CA LEU A 17 5.18 -28.22 -4.58
C LEU A 17 4.42 -26.89 -4.36
N GLY A 18 4.40 -26.04 -5.37
CA GLY A 18 3.74 -24.73 -5.32
C GLY A 18 4.55 -23.62 -4.67
N GLN A 19 5.82 -23.83 -4.32
CA GLN A 19 6.68 -22.82 -3.71
C GLN A 19 7.16 -21.74 -4.71
N GLY A 20 7.19 -22.04 -6.01
CA GLY A 20 7.61 -21.11 -7.06
C GLY A 20 9.14 -20.99 -7.25
N GLY A 21 9.95 -21.36 -6.27
CA GLY A 21 11.41 -21.34 -6.32
C GLY A 21 12.06 -21.50 -4.95
N PRO A 22 13.40 -21.61 -4.88
CA PRO A 22 14.14 -21.68 -3.64
C PRO A 22 13.85 -20.48 -2.71
N THR A 23 13.83 -20.72 -1.41
CA THR A 23 13.65 -19.65 -0.40
C THR A 23 14.79 -19.76 0.62
N PRO A 24 15.97 -19.19 0.34
CA PRO A 24 17.13 -19.32 1.20
C PRO A 24 16.94 -18.59 2.54
N SER A 25 17.70 -19.03 3.52
CA SER A 25 17.81 -18.35 4.81
C SER A 25 18.35 -16.94 4.64
N LEU A 26 17.87 -16.01 5.45
CA LEU A 26 18.31 -14.61 5.47
C LEU A 26 18.97 -14.31 6.79
N ILE A 27 20.22 -13.86 6.76
CA ILE A 27 20.97 -13.42 7.93
C ILE A 27 21.62 -12.09 7.58
N GLY A 28 21.33 -11.07 8.41
CA GLY A 28 21.90 -9.74 8.22
C GLY A 28 21.98 -8.98 9.53
N SER A 29 22.89 -8.01 9.59
CA SER A 29 23.00 -7.13 10.75
C SER A 29 23.43 -5.73 10.32
N TYR A 30 22.94 -4.74 11.04
CA TYR A 30 23.41 -3.36 10.93
C TYR A 30 23.39 -2.70 12.30
N ASN A 31 24.12 -1.62 12.42
CA ASN A 31 24.14 -0.79 13.62
C ASN A 31 23.69 0.63 13.25
N VAL A 32 23.07 1.29 14.21
CA VAL A 32 22.73 2.71 14.14
C VAL A 32 23.17 3.41 15.42
N THR A 33 23.75 4.58 15.27
CA THR A 33 24.07 5.49 16.39
C THR A 33 23.29 6.78 16.17
N GLU A 34 22.51 7.17 17.16
CA GLU A 34 21.58 8.29 17.02
C GLU A 34 21.77 9.34 18.11
N PHE A 35 21.62 10.60 17.71
CA PHE A 35 21.51 11.73 18.61
C PHE A 35 20.27 12.54 18.25
N PHE A 36 19.48 12.88 19.24
CA PHE A 36 18.27 13.66 19.00
C PHE A 36 18.05 14.71 20.08
N GLY A 37 17.31 15.74 19.71
CA GLY A 37 16.86 16.78 20.61
C GLY A 37 15.49 17.30 20.18
N GLU A 38 14.66 17.61 21.15
CA GLU A 38 13.32 18.16 20.96
C GLU A 38 13.13 19.38 21.84
N ALA A 39 12.41 20.38 21.35
CA ALA A 39 12.08 21.58 22.08
C ALA A 39 10.65 22.04 21.78
N ASN A 40 9.85 22.25 22.82
CA ASN A 40 8.59 22.96 22.73
C ASN A 40 8.81 24.37 23.33
N VAL A 41 8.67 25.41 22.52
CA VAL A 41 8.96 26.79 22.88
C VAL A 41 7.66 27.60 22.89
N PRO A 42 7.09 27.92 24.06
CA PRO A 42 5.98 28.84 24.14
C PRO A 42 6.47 30.26 23.76
N LEU A 43 5.94 30.77 22.66
CA LEU A 43 6.30 32.11 22.13
C LEU A 43 5.45 33.21 22.76
N LEU A 44 4.16 32.97 22.87
CA LEU A 44 3.14 33.84 23.45
C LEU A 44 2.03 32.97 24.05
N ASP A 45 1.08 33.60 24.77
CA ASP A 45 -0.12 32.90 25.22
C ASP A 45 -0.87 32.33 24.01
N GLY A 46 -1.08 31.01 23.99
CA GLY A 46 -1.75 30.32 22.91
C GLY A 46 -0.89 30.11 21.64
N LEU A 47 0.41 30.44 21.65
CA LEU A 47 1.30 30.22 20.50
C LEU A 47 2.55 29.47 20.94
N ALA A 48 2.78 28.28 20.39
CA ALA A 48 3.94 27.46 20.64
C ALA A 48 4.64 27.01 19.36
N LEU A 49 5.95 26.91 19.41
CA LEU A 49 6.80 26.37 18.35
C LEU A 49 7.38 25.01 18.83
N ASP A 50 7.14 23.97 18.03
CA ASP A 50 7.71 22.63 18.25
C ASP A 50 8.86 22.41 17.25
N LEU A 51 10.01 22.04 17.78
CA LEU A 51 11.21 21.73 17.01
C LEU A 51 11.74 20.36 17.41
N ALA A 52 12.13 19.56 16.42
CA ALA A 52 12.84 18.32 16.65
C ALA A 52 13.93 18.16 15.61
N TYR A 53 15.04 17.56 16.01
CA TYR A 53 16.13 17.18 15.14
C TYR A 53 16.71 15.86 15.61
N ARG A 54 17.02 14.95 14.65
CA ARG A 54 17.71 13.70 14.88
C ARG A 54 18.75 13.48 13.80
N TYR A 55 19.94 13.11 14.21
CA TYR A 55 20.99 12.57 13.37
C TYR A 55 21.15 11.09 13.66
N SER A 56 21.08 10.25 12.63
CA SER A 56 21.21 8.79 12.72
C SER A 56 22.31 8.32 11.79
N ASP A 57 23.37 7.71 12.33
CA ASP A 57 24.49 7.15 11.56
C ASP A 57 24.31 5.63 11.46
N TYR A 58 23.87 5.18 10.27
CA TYR A 58 23.67 3.76 9.96
C TYR A 58 24.93 3.17 9.36
N SER A 59 25.30 1.97 9.77
CA SER A 59 26.43 1.24 9.16
C SER A 59 26.21 0.85 7.70
N THR A 60 25.01 0.97 7.18
CA THR A 60 24.59 0.58 5.82
C THR A 60 24.46 1.76 4.88
N VAL A 61 23.78 2.83 5.30
CA VAL A 61 23.48 4.00 4.47
C VAL A 61 24.12 5.31 4.99
N GLY A 62 24.98 5.22 6.03
CA GLY A 62 25.67 6.39 6.59
C GLY A 62 24.77 7.34 7.38
N GLY A 63 25.19 8.60 7.47
CA GLY A 63 24.52 9.64 8.26
C GLY A 63 23.26 10.15 7.60
N GLN A 64 22.18 10.20 8.37
CA GLN A 64 20.85 10.64 7.95
C GLN A 64 20.31 11.71 8.91
N ASP A 65 19.77 12.78 8.35
CA ASP A 65 19.20 13.90 9.10
C ASP A 65 17.67 13.89 9.02
N THR A 66 17.01 13.88 10.18
CA THR A 66 15.55 14.05 10.26
C THR A 66 15.23 15.27 11.13
N TYR A 67 14.24 16.04 10.74
CA TYR A 67 13.86 17.23 11.48
C TYR A 67 12.39 17.59 11.31
N ARG A 68 11.87 18.29 12.31
CA ARG A 68 10.49 18.78 12.33
C ARG A 68 10.47 20.22 12.85
N ALA A 69 9.62 21.04 12.22
CA ALA A 69 9.21 22.33 12.74
C ALA A 69 7.69 22.40 12.72
N GLY A 70 7.07 22.72 13.84
CA GLY A 70 5.61 22.86 13.98
C GLY A 70 5.25 24.14 14.67
N LEU A 71 4.15 24.78 14.24
CA LEU A 71 3.56 25.93 14.90
C LEU A 71 2.14 25.57 15.32
N ASP A 72 1.84 25.82 16.57
CA ASP A 72 0.53 25.63 17.18
C ASP A 72 0.05 26.98 17.68
N TRP A 73 -1.10 27.45 17.18
CA TRP A 73 -1.63 28.76 17.50
C TRP A 73 -3.12 28.69 17.83
N GLN A 74 -3.44 28.97 19.08
CA GLN A 74 -4.80 29.09 19.60
C GLN A 74 -5.10 30.54 20.01
N PRO A 75 -5.50 31.42 19.08
CA PRO A 75 -5.77 32.83 19.39
C PRO A 75 -6.98 33.03 20.32
N ILE A 76 -7.93 32.12 20.27
CA ILE A 76 -9.13 32.07 21.12
C ILE A 76 -9.50 30.61 21.39
N ASP A 77 -10.25 30.34 22.44
CA ASP A 77 -10.67 28.98 22.83
C ASP A 77 -11.43 28.22 21.72
N LEU A 78 -12.09 28.95 20.84
CA LEU A 78 -12.90 28.41 19.73
C LEU A 78 -12.04 27.82 18.59
N VAL A 79 -10.84 28.37 18.33
CA VAL A 79 -10.08 28.07 17.11
C VAL A 79 -8.61 27.85 17.44
N ARG A 80 -8.08 26.75 16.93
CA ARG A 80 -6.65 26.41 16.99
C ARG A 80 -6.16 26.07 15.59
N PHE A 81 -5.07 26.69 15.16
CA PHE A 81 -4.35 26.44 13.94
C PHE A 81 -3.10 25.63 14.21
N ARG A 82 -2.77 24.71 13.32
CA ARG A 82 -1.53 23.95 13.38
C ARG A 82 -0.90 23.85 12.01
N VAL A 83 0.40 24.09 11.94
CA VAL A 83 1.20 24.00 10.73
C VAL A 83 2.40 23.14 11.08
N GLY A 84 2.77 22.20 10.22
CA GLY A 84 3.92 21.37 10.40
C GLY A 84 4.69 21.14 9.11
N TYR A 85 6.00 21.09 9.22
CA TYR A 85 6.89 20.54 8.22
C TYR A 85 7.78 19.50 8.88
N ASN A 86 7.94 18.36 8.20
CA ASN A 86 8.72 17.25 8.71
C ASN A 86 9.50 16.59 7.57
N ARG A 87 10.82 16.44 7.75
CA ARG A 87 11.65 15.54 6.94
C ARG A 87 11.89 14.26 7.72
N ALA A 88 11.48 13.14 7.15
CA ALA A 88 11.69 11.80 7.66
C ALA A 88 12.59 10.99 6.71
N VAL A 89 13.24 9.98 7.25
CA VAL A 89 14.12 9.09 6.50
C VAL A 89 13.77 7.64 6.86
N ARG A 90 13.73 6.77 5.86
CA ARG A 90 13.61 5.32 6.04
C ARG A 90 14.84 4.62 5.50
N ALA A 91 15.67 4.08 6.38
CA ALA A 91 16.75 3.20 5.97
C ALA A 91 16.21 1.88 5.41
N PRO A 92 16.89 1.25 4.44
CA PRO A 92 16.53 -0.07 3.95
C PRO A 92 16.47 -1.10 5.09
N ASN A 93 15.46 -1.95 5.10
CA ASN A 93 15.35 -3.01 6.09
C ASN A 93 16.29 -4.20 5.77
N ALA A 94 16.40 -5.15 6.72
CA ALA A 94 17.29 -6.30 6.56
C ALA A 94 16.95 -7.17 5.35
N ALA A 95 15.70 -7.31 4.96
CA ALA A 95 15.31 -8.08 3.80
C ALA A 95 15.68 -7.36 2.50
N GLU A 96 15.48 -6.04 2.45
CA GLU A 96 15.86 -5.21 1.31
C GLU A 96 17.38 -5.22 1.06
N LEU A 97 18.18 -5.30 2.11
CA LEU A 97 19.65 -5.32 2.00
C LEU A 97 20.21 -6.72 1.76
N PHE A 98 19.77 -7.70 2.54
CA PHE A 98 20.50 -8.97 2.69
C PHE A 98 19.78 -10.18 2.10
N ALA A 99 18.56 -10.03 1.50
CA ALA A 99 17.90 -11.15 0.86
C ALA A 99 18.80 -11.72 -0.26
N VAL A 100 19.00 -13.04 -0.22
CA VAL A 100 19.80 -13.74 -1.22
C VAL A 100 19.09 -13.68 -2.58
N ASN A 101 19.85 -13.41 -3.64
CA ASN A 101 19.32 -13.43 -5.00
C ASN A 101 18.79 -14.83 -5.34
N ASN A 102 17.56 -14.88 -5.76
CA ASN A 102 16.85 -16.11 -5.98
C ASN A 102 16.07 -16.09 -7.29
N LEU A 103 16.06 -17.23 -7.98
CA LEU A 103 15.21 -17.42 -9.16
C LEU A 103 13.77 -17.67 -8.71
N GLY A 104 12.90 -16.78 -9.12
CA GLY A 104 11.45 -16.82 -8.91
C GLY A 104 10.70 -16.66 -10.23
N LEU A 105 9.40 -16.44 -10.13
CA LEU A 105 8.54 -16.25 -11.27
C LEU A 105 7.92 -14.84 -11.23
N TRP A 106 7.71 -14.27 -12.41
CA TRP A 106 6.84 -13.11 -12.58
C TRP A 106 5.68 -13.47 -13.49
N ALA A 107 4.50 -12.96 -13.18
CA ALA A 107 3.31 -13.10 -14.00
C ALA A 107 3.24 -11.97 -15.03
N GLY A 108 2.98 -12.30 -16.29
CA GLY A 108 2.90 -11.33 -17.36
C GLY A 108 3.15 -11.96 -18.73
N VAL A 109 3.62 -11.16 -19.67
CA VAL A 109 3.91 -11.58 -21.05
C VAL A 109 5.32 -11.15 -21.45
N ASP A 110 6.06 -12.04 -22.12
CA ASP A 110 7.25 -11.61 -22.86
C ASP A 110 6.80 -10.89 -24.14
N PRO A 111 6.95 -9.55 -24.26
CA PRO A 111 6.45 -8.81 -25.43
C PRO A 111 7.17 -9.18 -26.73
N CYS A 112 8.30 -9.91 -26.62
CA CYS A 112 9.02 -10.46 -27.77
C CYS A 112 8.70 -11.95 -28.03
N GLY A 113 7.81 -12.56 -27.21
CA GLY A 113 7.34 -13.91 -27.38
C GLY A 113 6.26 -14.02 -28.47
N GLY A 114 6.14 -15.20 -29.04
CA GLY A 114 5.17 -15.56 -30.05
C GLY A 114 5.77 -16.46 -31.14
N ILE A 115 5.01 -17.48 -31.55
CA ILE A 115 5.35 -18.35 -32.69
C ILE A 115 4.46 -17.98 -33.87
N ILE A 116 4.99 -17.20 -34.82
CA ILE A 116 4.24 -16.68 -35.96
C ILE A 116 3.60 -17.82 -36.79
N ALA A 117 4.29 -18.95 -36.89
CA ALA A 117 3.75 -20.13 -37.61
C ALA A 117 2.47 -20.70 -36.94
N ASN A 118 2.25 -20.43 -35.66
CA ASN A 118 1.05 -20.83 -34.92
C ASN A 118 -0.03 -19.72 -34.87
N GLY A 119 0.22 -18.58 -35.50
CA GLY A 119 -0.67 -17.42 -35.47
C GLY A 119 -0.44 -16.47 -34.27
N GLU A 120 0.61 -16.68 -33.49
CA GLU A 120 0.98 -15.81 -32.40
C GLU A 120 1.95 -14.73 -32.90
N THR A 121 1.61 -13.48 -32.73
CA THR A 121 2.47 -12.37 -33.19
C THR A 121 3.12 -11.70 -31.96
N PRO A 122 4.47 -11.54 -31.94
CA PRO A 122 5.11 -10.74 -30.89
C PRO A 122 4.50 -9.32 -30.86
N GLU A 123 4.35 -8.76 -29.67
CA GLU A 123 3.81 -7.40 -29.48
C GLU A 123 4.77 -6.34 -30.02
N LEU A 124 6.07 -6.57 -29.87
CA LEU A 124 7.13 -5.66 -30.29
C LEU A 124 7.77 -6.12 -31.60
N THR A 125 8.35 -5.17 -32.36
CA THR A 125 9.01 -5.44 -33.64
C THR A 125 10.33 -6.19 -33.46
N ALA A 126 10.81 -6.83 -34.53
CA ALA A 126 12.09 -7.54 -34.51
C ALA A 126 13.27 -6.62 -34.15
N ALA A 127 13.22 -5.34 -34.55
CA ALA A 127 14.26 -4.36 -34.22
C ALA A 127 14.27 -4.02 -32.74
N GLN A 128 13.11 -3.83 -32.11
CA GLN A 128 12.96 -3.60 -30.70
C GLN A 128 13.41 -4.83 -29.88
N CYS A 129 12.95 -6.01 -30.27
CA CYS A 129 13.29 -7.26 -29.59
C CYS A 129 14.80 -7.59 -29.68
N ALA A 130 15.49 -7.14 -30.72
CA ALA A 130 16.93 -7.32 -30.84
C ALA A 130 17.70 -6.62 -29.70
N ASN A 131 17.19 -5.50 -29.17
CA ASN A 131 17.78 -4.81 -28.01
C ASN A 131 17.78 -5.71 -26.77
N THR A 132 16.78 -6.58 -26.62
CA THR A 132 16.65 -7.52 -25.49
C THR A 132 17.47 -8.81 -25.67
N GLY A 133 18.28 -8.91 -26.73
CA GLY A 133 19.10 -10.08 -27.02
C GLY A 133 18.41 -11.14 -27.91
N VAL A 134 17.21 -10.86 -28.44
CA VAL A 134 16.54 -11.75 -29.41
C VAL A 134 17.24 -11.67 -30.75
N THR A 135 17.74 -12.79 -31.28
CA THR A 135 18.34 -12.86 -32.61
C THR A 135 17.27 -12.89 -33.71
N ALA A 136 17.65 -12.53 -34.94
CA ALA A 136 16.74 -12.59 -36.07
C ALA A 136 16.16 -14.00 -36.35
N ALA A 137 16.90 -15.06 -35.97
CA ALA A 137 16.42 -16.44 -36.11
C ALA A 137 15.42 -16.84 -35.00
N GLN A 138 15.49 -16.20 -33.84
CA GLN A 138 14.61 -16.46 -32.71
C GLN A 138 13.30 -15.67 -32.80
N TYR A 139 13.32 -14.45 -33.39
CA TYR A 139 12.13 -13.62 -33.52
C TYR A 139 11.00 -14.36 -34.27
N GLY A 140 9.81 -14.41 -33.67
CA GLY A 140 8.67 -15.15 -34.19
C GLY A 140 8.75 -16.69 -34.00
N ASN A 141 9.70 -17.17 -33.18
CA ASN A 141 9.86 -18.58 -32.82
C ASN A 141 10.04 -18.78 -31.29
N ILE A 142 9.78 -17.79 -30.46
CA ILE A 142 9.87 -17.87 -29.01
C ILE A 142 8.47 -18.24 -28.48
N ALA A 143 8.33 -19.45 -27.90
CA ALA A 143 7.08 -19.87 -27.32
C ALA A 143 6.68 -19.00 -26.12
N LEU A 144 5.42 -18.60 -26.08
CA LEU A 144 4.82 -17.97 -24.89
C LEU A 144 4.69 -19.00 -23.75
N SER A 145 4.77 -18.53 -22.51
CA SER A 145 4.51 -19.40 -21.36
C SER A 145 3.02 -19.77 -21.30
N PRO A 146 2.67 -21.05 -21.23
CA PRO A 146 1.26 -21.46 -21.17
C PRO A 146 0.59 -21.12 -19.82
N ALA A 147 1.39 -20.70 -18.82
CA ALA A 147 0.94 -20.29 -17.50
C ALA A 147 1.09 -18.79 -17.27
N ASP A 148 1.47 -18.02 -18.30
CA ASP A 148 1.84 -16.60 -18.19
C ASP A 148 2.85 -16.31 -17.08
N GLN A 149 3.77 -17.26 -16.88
CA GLN A 149 4.82 -17.18 -15.86
C GLN A 149 6.20 -17.25 -16.51
N TYR A 150 7.07 -16.35 -16.12
CA TYR A 150 8.43 -16.19 -16.64
C TYR A 150 9.42 -16.09 -15.49
N ASN A 151 10.68 -16.38 -15.75
CA ASN A 151 11.71 -16.36 -14.72
C ASN A 151 12.20 -14.95 -14.42
N GLN A 152 12.38 -14.65 -13.14
CA GLN A 152 13.09 -13.47 -12.67
C GLN A 152 14.04 -13.83 -11.54
N ILE A 153 15.10 -13.07 -11.43
CA ILE A 153 15.95 -13.05 -10.23
C ILE A 153 15.55 -11.86 -9.40
N THR A 154 15.17 -12.12 -8.15
CA THR A 154 14.88 -11.11 -7.14
C THR A 154 15.76 -11.33 -5.93
N GLY A 155 16.03 -10.29 -5.16
CA GLY A 155 16.84 -10.37 -3.95
C GLY A 155 17.07 -9.00 -3.35
N GLY A 156 17.90 -8.95 -2.30
CA GLY A 156 18.31 -7.71 -1.67
C GLY A 156 19.39 -7.00 -2.48
N ASN A 157 19.60 -5.74 -2.14
CA ASN A 157 20.64 -4.92 -2.74
C ASN A 157 21.37 -4.13 -1.64
N LEU A 158 22.64 -4.43 -1.45
CA LEU A 158 23.50 -3.72 -0.49
C LEU A 158 23.86 -2.28 -0.92
N GLY A 159 23.56 -1.91 -2.15
CA GLY A 159 23.77 -0.57 -2.69
C GLY A 159 22.56 0.35 -2.56
N LEU A 160 21.56 -0.03 -1.76
CA LEU A 160 20.41 0.82 -1.50
C LEU A 160 20.77 1.96 -0.55
N ASP A 161 20.28 3.15 -0.89
CA ASP A 161 20.25 4.33 -0.03
C ASP A 161 18.94 4.41 0.77
N ALA A 162 18.89 5.36 1.70
CA ALA A 162 17.67 5.63 2.44
C ALA A 162 16.62 6.35 1.56
N GLU A 163 15.34 6.09 1.83
CA GLU A 163 14.26 6.91 1.30
C GLU A 163 14.12 8.19 2.13
N GLU A 164 13.79 9.29 1.49
CA GLU A 164 13.52 10.58 2.15
C GLU A 164 12.06 10.97 1.93
N ALA A 165 11.41 11.49 2.97
CA ALA A 165 10.04 11.97 2.89
C ALA A 165 9.91 13.37 3.47
N ASP A 166 9.38 14.29 2.68
CA ASP A 166 8.96 15.62 3.10
C ASP A 166 7.46 15.66 3.30
N THR A 167 7.03 16.13 4.47
CA THR A 167 5.62 16.24 4.81
C THR A 167 5.26 17.65 5.22
N ILE A 168 4.21 18.20 4.62
CA ILE A 168 3.59 19.47 5.02
C ILE A 168 2.20 19.16 5.56
N THR A 169 1.86 19.74 6.70
CA THR A 169 0.52 19.67 7.28
C THR A 169 -0.01 21.05 7.64
N LEU A 170 -1.29 21.29 7.32
CA LEU A 170 -2.00 22.52 7.66
C LEU A 170 -3.34 22.14 8.27
N GLY A 171 -3.57 22.48 9.54
CA GLY A 171 -4.78 22.08 10.24
C GLY A 171 -5.49 23.21 10.94
N VAL A 172 -6.80 23.04 11.06
CA VAL A 172 -7.66 23.86 11.91
C VAL A 172 -8.51 22.98 12.80
N VAL A 173 -8.53 23.30 14.10
CA VAL A 173 -9.43 22.67 15.07
C VAL A 173 -10.41 23.73 15.56
N LEU A 174 -11.69 23.41 15.46
CA LEU A 174 -12.80 24.24 15.93
C LEU A 174 -13.46 23.57 17.15
N THR A 175 -13.68 24.33 18.19
CA THR A 175 -14.44 23.91 19.38
C THR A 175 -15.61 24.86 19.62
N PRO A 176 -16.67 24.79 18.77
CA PRO A 176 -17.77 25.75 18.80
C PRO A 176 -18.55 25.72 20.12
N THR A 177 -18.55 24.58 20.78
CA THR A 177 -19.17 24.35 22.09
C THR A 177 -18.30 23.38 22.87
N ASP A 178 -18.47 23.31 24.19
CA ASP A 178 -17.68 22.43 25.07
C ASP A 178 -17.82 20.93 24.71
N ASN A 179 -18.85 20.57 23.97
CA ASN A 179 -19.17 19.21 23.60
C ASN A 179 -19.03 18.89 22.10
N LEU A 180 -18.50 19.81 21.28
CA LEU A 180 -18.25 19.60 19.86
C LEU A 180 -16.83 20.07 19.48
N THR A 181 -16.05 19.15 18.92
CA THR A 181 -14.77 19.44 18.34
C THR A 181 -14.76 18.97 16.88
N VAL A 182 -14.28 19.80 15.97
CA VAL A 182 -14.10 19.48 14.55
C VAL A 182 -12.69 19.83 14.15
N ALA A 183 -11.98 18.91 13.53
CA ALA A 183 -10.64 19.11 12.97
C ALA A 183 -10.67 18.86 11.47
N VAL A 184 -9.98 19.71 10.72
CA VAL A 184 -9.74 19.57 9.29
C VAL A 184 -8.25 19.81 9.06
N ASP A 185 -7.57 18.82 8.49
CA ASP A 185 -6.13 18.83 8.26
C ASP A 185 -5.83 18.50 6.80
N TYR A 186 -5.20 19.40 6.09
CA TYR A 186 -4.55 19.13 4.82
C TYR A 186 -3.19 18.50 5.08
N PHE A 187 -2.82 17.52 4.27
CA PHE A 187 -1.48 16.94 4.25
C PHE A 187 -0.97 16.80 2.82
N SER A 188 0.34 16.97 2.65
CA SER A 188 1.09 16.65 1.44
C SER A 188 2.34 15.91 1.87
N ILE A 189 2.56 14.73 1.32
CA ILE A 189 3.68 13.84 1.61
C ILE A 189 4.34 13.51 0.27
N GLU A 190 5.60 13.89 0.13
CA GLU A 190 6.44 13.57 -1.02
C GLU A 190 7.54 12.62 -0.55
N ILE A 191 7.66 11.46 -1.19
CA ILE A 191 8.68 10.45 -0.86
C ILE A 191 9.58 10.30 -2.08
N GLU A 192 10.85 10.60 -1.90
CA GLU A 192 11.87 10.45 -2.92
C GLU A 192 12.67 9.16 -2.70
N GLN A 193 13.24 8.64 -3.78
CA GLN A 193 14.12 7.47 -3.78
C GLN A 193 13.48 6.23 -3.14
N THR A 194 12.18 6.01 -3.38
CA THR A 194 11.48 4.82 -2.86
C THR A 194 12.19 3.54 -3.29
N ILE A 195 12.34 2.61 -2.35
CA ILE A 195 12.92 1.30 -2.59
C ILE A 195 11.89 0.42 -3.26
N THR A 196 12.07 0.19 -4.55
CA THR A 196 11.11 -0.53 -5.38
C THR A 196 11.81 -1.41 -6.42
N THR A 197 11.01 -2.14 -7.19
CA THR A 197 11.47 -2.83 -8.41
C THR A 197 10.81 -2.20 -9.62
N ILE A 198 11.46 -2.22 -10.76
CA ILE A 198 10.88 -1.74 -12.03
C ILE A 198 9.78 -2.68 -12.53
N GLY A 199 9.85 -3.95 -12.16
CA GLY A 199 8.99 -5.01 -12.69
C GLY A 199 9.62 -5.66 -13.94
N ALA A 200 9.63 -6.99 -13.97
CA ALA A 200 10.35 -7.73 -15.00
C ALA A 200 9.83 -7.46 -16.43
N GLU A 201 8.52 -7.36 -16.63
CA GLU A 201 7.93 -7.02 -17.93
C GLU A 201 8.30 -5.60 -18.36
N ASN A 202 8.25 -4.63 -17.43
CA ASN A 202 8.65 -3.26 -17.71
C ASN A 202 10.14 -3.17 -18.09
N LEU A 203 11.02 -3.93 -17.43
CA LEU A 203 12.44 -4.01 -17.80
C LEU A 203 12.61 -4.50 -19.25
N VAL A 204 11.86 -5.53 -19.68
CA VAL A 204 11.90 -6.02 -21.06
C VAL A 204 11.41 -4.96 -22.04
N ARG A 205 10.31 -4.26 -21.72
CA ARG A 205 9.78 -3.19 -22.57
C ARG A 205 10.73 -2.00 -22.65
N GLN A 206 11.25 -1.54 -21.54
CA GLN A 206 12.21 -0.41 -21.51
C GLN A 206 13.49 -0.72 -22.29
N CYS A 207 13.99 -1.95 -22.20
CA CYS A 207 15.11 -2.35 -23.02
C CYS A 207 14.75 -2.36 -24.52
N ALA A 208 13.62 -2.97 -24.86
CA ALA A 208 13.21 -3.10 -26.25
C ALA A 208 12.95 -1.75 -26.92
N GLU A 209 12.25 -0.85 -26.24
CA GLU A 209 11.76 0.41 -26.79
C GLU A 209 12.77 1.56 -26.64
N ASN A 210 13.44 1.63 -25.50
CA ASN A 210 14.28 2.76 -25.11
C ASN A 210 15.77 2.43 -24.94
N GLY A 211 16.13 1.15 -24.98
CA GLY A 211 17.51 0.71 -24.76
C GLY A 211 17.98 0.85 -23.30
N LEU A 212 17.03 0.97 -22.36
CA LEU A 212 17.32 1.10 -20.93
C LEU A 212 17.27 -0.27 -20.24
N PHE A 213 18.15 -0.51 -19.26
CA PHE A 213 18.18 -1.74 -18.42
C PHE A 213 18.39 -3.05 -19.20
N CYS A 214 18.99 -3.00 -20.38
CA CYS A 214 19.17 -4.19 -21.22
C CYS A 214 20.14 -5.23 -20.59
N ASP A 215 21.03 -4.79 -19.74
CA ASP A 215 21.94 -5.63 -18.94
C ASP A 215 21.20 -6.50 -17.90
N GLN A 216 19.96 -6.15 -17.56
CA GLN A 216 19.11 -6.91 -16.64
C GLN A 216 18.41 -8.10 -17.32
N ILE A 217 18.53 -8.25 -18.66
CA ILE A 217 17.81 -9.29 -19.42
C ILE A 217 18.82 -10.34 -19.91
N THR A 218 18.61 -11.57 -19.48
CA THR A 218 19.36 -12.73 -19.96
C THR A 218 18.40 -13.69 -20.64
N ARG A 219 18.50 -13.83 -21.97
CA ARG A 219 17.70 -14.79 -22.72
C ARG A 219 18.40 -16.12 -22.85
N SER A 220 17.65 -17.22 -22.77
CA SER A 220 18.17 -18.56 -23.02
C SER A 220 18.64 -18.76 -24.46
N GLY A 221 19.31 -19.85 -24.76
CA GLY A 221 19.71 -20.20 -26.13
C GLY A 221 18.55 -20.29 -27.14
N SER A 222 17.32 -20.53 -26.68
CA SER A 222 16.10 -20.48 -27.50
C SER A 222 15.47 -19.08 -27.58
N GLY A 223 15.98 -18.09 -26.88
CA GLY A 223 15.39 -16.76 -26.74
C GLY A 223 14.34 -16.66 -25.63
N SER A 224 13.99 -17.76 -24.99
CA SER A 224 12.93 -17.82 -23.96
C SER A 224 13.38 -17.23 -22.62
N LEU A 225 12.42 -16.65 -21.88
CA LEU A 225 12.56 -16.19 -20.51
C LEU A 225 11.87 -17.14 -19.49
N TRP A 226 11.37 -18.32 -19.93
CA TRP A 226 10.68 -19.25 -19.04
C TRP A 226 11.07 -20.73 -19.24
N GLN A 227 11.57 -21.09 -20.42
CA GLN A 227 11.98 -22.47 -20.72
C GLN A 227 13.33 -22.77 -20.06
N GLY A 228 13.28 -23.52 -18.96
CA GLY A 228 14.46 -23.80 -18.13
C GLY A 228 14.86 -22.55 -17.29
N GLU A 229 16.03 -22.60 -16.68
CA GLU A 229 16.53 -21.59 -15.73
C GLU A 229 17.57 -20.62 -16.33
N THR A 230 17.90 -20.77 -17.62
CA THR A 230 18.97 -20.01 -18.26
C THR A 230 18.51 -18.70 -18.88
N GLY A 231 17.20 -18.48 -18.97
CA GLY A 231 16.60 -17.22 -19.41
C GLY A 231 15.83 -16.60 -18.25
N TYR A 232 16.14 -15.36 -17.90
CA TYR A 232 15.53 -14.63 -16.79
C TYR A 232 15.70 -13.13 -16.92
N VAL A 233 14.95 -12.39 -16.14
CA VAL A 233 15.10 -10.94 -15.94
C VAL A 233 15.59 -10.70 -14.52
N THR A 234 16.64 -9.91 -14.35
CA THR A 234 17.12 -9.48 -13.02
C THR A 234 16.26 -8.29 -12.57
N ASN A 235 15.35 -8.52 -11.64
CA ASN A 235 14.41 -7.53 -11.12
C ASN A 235 14.74 -7.23 -9.64
N SER A 236 15.95 -6.68 -9.43
CA SER A 236 16.45 -6.33 -8.10
C SER A 236 15.85 -5.03 -7.59
N LEU A 237 15.85 -4.87 -6.26
CA LEU A 237 15.47 -3.62 -5.60
C LEU A 237 16.45 -2.48 -5.99
N LEU A 238 15.93 -1.28 -6.11
CA LEU A 238 16.69 -0.05 -6.36
C LEU A 238 15.98 1.15 -5.72
N ASN A 239 16.73 2.22 -5.46
CA ASN A 239 16.17 3.54 -5.17
C ASN A 239 15.91 4.25 -6.50
N GLY A 240 14.68 4.60 -6.77
CA GLY A 240 14.41 5.23 -8.06
C GLY A 240 12.94 5.50 -8.32
N GLY A 241 12.07 5.09 -7.41
CA GLY A 241 10.68 5.52 -7.44
C GLY A 241 10.49 6.80 -6.62
N ASP A 242 9.44 7.53 -6.94
CA ASP A 242 8.92 8.62 -6.13
C ASP A 242 7.44 8.35 -5.86
N ALA A 243 6.94 8.87 -4.74
CA ALA A 243 5.53 8.77 -4.42
C ALA A 243 5.05 10.09 -3.82
N GLU A 244 3.86 10.51 -4.23
CA GLU A 244 3.19 11.70 -3.69
C GLU A 244 1.81 11.32 -3.17
N LEU A 245 1.48 11.82 -2.00
CA LEU A 245 0.18 11.63 -1.37
C LEU A 245 -0.32 12.97 -0.83
N GLU A 246 -1.42 13.45 -1.37
CA GLU A 246 -2.11 14.65 -0.89
C GLU A 246 -3.54 14.35 -0.49
N GLY A 247 -4.01 15.05 0.55
CA GLY A 247 -5.37 14.86 0.98
C GLY A 247 -5.81 15.77 2.12
N ILE A 248 -7.04 15.53 2.54
CA ILE A 248 -7.67 16.23 3.66
C ILE A 248 -8.25 15.20 4.63
N ASP A 249 -7.82 15.25 5.87
CA ASP A 249 -8.43 14.51 6.97
C ASP A 249 -9.49 15.37 7.66
N VAL A 250 -10.65 14.77 7.93
CA VAL A 250 -11.73 15.39 8.70
C VAL A 250 -12.02 14.51 9.91
N ALA A 251 -12.01 15.12 11.09
CA ALA A 251 -12.43 14.46 12.32
C ALA A 251 -13.44 15.33 13.06
N ALA A 252 -14.52 14.72 13.58
CA ALA A 252 -15.46 15.40 14.44
C ALA A 252 -15.84 14.51 15.62
N ASN A 253 -15.91 15.10 16.80
CA ASN A 253 -16.39 14.44 18.02
C ASN A 253 -17.44 15.31 18.66
N TRP A 254 -18.60 14.70 18.94
CA TRP A 254 -19.69 15.34 19.64
C TRP A 254 -20.20 14.44 20.75
N SER A 255 -20.40 14.99 21.95
CA SER A 255 -20.93 14.25 23.08
C SER A 255 -22.00 15.05 23.81
N THR A 256 -23.02 14.38 24.35
CA THR A 256 -24.04 15.04 25.16
C THR A 256 -24.71 14.05 26.10
N ASP A 257 -25.16 14.56 27.24
CA ASP A 257 -26.04 13.81 28.14
C ASP A 257 -27.47 13.96 27.66
N ALA A 258 -28.12 12.85 27.34
CA ALA A 258 -29.53 12.79 26.90
C ALA A 258 -30.16 11.46 27.26
N LEU A 259 -31.49 11.44 27.39
CA LEU A 259 -32.28 10.24 27.62
C LEU A 259 -31.87 9.43 28.88
N GLY A 260 -31.24 10.10 29.86
CA GLY A 260 -30.75 9.45 31.07
C GLY A 260 -29.40 8.74 30.94
N GLY A 261 -28.72 8.91 29.79
CA GLY A 261 -27.41 8.37 29.49
C GLY A 261 -26.53 9.39 28.78
N SER A 262 -25.45 8.94 28.17
CA SER A 262 -24.55 9.73 27.31
C SER A 262 -24.62 9.28 25.86
N ILE A 263 -24.58 10.23 24.94
CA ILE A 263 -24.47 10.01 23.51
C ILE A 263 -23.10 10.53 23.06
N ASP A 264 -22.35 9.74 22.32
CA ASP A 264 -21.09 10.10 21.70
C ASP A 264 -21.17 9.82 20.20
N VAL A 265 -20.82 10.80 19.38
CA VAL A 265 -20.74 10.66 17.94
C VAL A 265 -19.34 11.04 17.46
N ARG A 266 -18.72 10.17 16.71
CA ARG A 266 -17.39 10.37 16.14
C ARG A 266 -17.43 10.16 14.64
N LEU A 267 -16.87 11.10 13.89
CA LEU A 267 -16.58 11.01 12.45
C LEU A 267 -15.08 11.02 12.25
N ILE A 268 -14.59 10.15 11.41
CA ILE A 268 -13.24 10.22 10.84
C ILE A 268 -13.39 9.97 9.35
N GLY A 269 -12.84 10.84 8.51
CA GLY A 269 -12.86 10.68 7.06
C GLY A 269 -11.62 11.24 6.43
N THR A 270 -11.25 10.69 5.25
CA THR A 270 -10.12 11.13 4.45
C THR A 270 -10.58 11.37 3.02
N LEU A 271 -10.28 12.54 2.48
CA LEU A 271 -10.34 12.87 1.07
C LEU A 271 -8.94 12.70 0.48
N ASN A 272 -8.72 11.68 -0.34
CA ASN A 272 -7.50 11.51 -1.12
C ASN A 272 -7.61 12.37 -2.38
N MET A 273 -6.74 13.34 -2.53
CA MET A 273 -6.72 14.25 -3.69
C MET A 273 -5.76 13.75 -4.76
N THR A 274 -4.60 13.25 -4.33
CA THR A 274 -3.54 12.73 -5.18
C THR A 274 -2.92 11.51 -4.50
N LYS A 275 -2.61 10.48 -5.27
CA LYS A 275 -1.76 9.35 -4.87
C LYS A 275 -0.92 8.91 -6.06
N GLU A 276 0.11 9.67 -6.34
CA GLU A 276 1.02 9.40 -7.45
C GLU A 276 2.10 8.38 -7.08
N ILE A 277 2.43 7.55 -8.06
CA ILE A 277 3.53 6.59 -7.99
C ILE A 277 4.34 6.74 -9.28
N ALA A 278 5.60 7.05 -9.14
CA ALA A 278 6.57 7.05 -10.22
C ALA A 278 7.50 5.84 -10.10
N ILE A 279 7.67 5.11 -11.20
CA ILE A 279 8.61 3.99 -11.30
C ILE A 279 9.64 4.35 -12.39
N PRO A 280 10.94 4.10 -12.21
CA PRO A 280 11.94 4.42 -13.20
C PRO A 280 11.62 3.86 -14.59
N GLY A 281 11.63 4.74 -15.59
CA GLY A 281 11.34 4.37 -16.97
C GLY A 281 9.84 4.20 -17.29
N ALA A 282 8.94 4.50 -16.37
CA ALA A 282 7.50 4.56 -16.61
C ALA A 282 6.96 5.98 -16.33
N ASP A 283 5.83 6.31 -16.93
CA ASP A 283 5.15 7.58 -16.63
C ASP A 283 4.62 7.55 -15.19
N THR A 284 4.66 8.71 -14.53
CA THR A 284 4.00 8.93 -13.23
C THR A 284 2.51 8.66 -13.36
N TYR A 285 1.94 8.05 -12.36
CA TYR A 285 0.57 7.60 -12.38
C TYR A 285 -0.16 7.93 -11.07
N ASP A 286 -1.29 8.63 -11.19
CA ASP A 286 -2.17 8.92 -10.06
C ASP A 286 -3.20 7.80 -9.88
N CYS A 287 -3.22 7.20 -8.69
CA CYS A 287 -4.13 6.14 -8.29
C CYS A 287 -5.43 6.66 -7.64
N SER A 288 -5.56 7.96 -7.38
CA SER A 288 -6.73 8.51 -6.68
C SER A 288 -8.01 8.27 -7.48
N GLY A 289 -9.05 7.78 -6.83
CA GLY A 289 -10.31 7.39 -7.47
C GLY A 289 -10.26 6.12 -8.33
N LEU A 290 -9.12 5.40 -8.37
CA LEU A 290 -8.89 4.31 -9.33
C LEU A 290 -8.66 2.95 -8.68
N ILE A 291 -8.93 1.91 -9.48
CA ILE A 291 -8.46 0.54 -9.29
C ILE A 291 -7.83 0.04 -10.60
N SER A 292 -6.67 -0.59 -10.53
CA SER A 292 -5.98 -1.15 -11.68
C SER A 292 -5.02 -2.27 -11.27
N SER A 293 -4.29 -2.86 -12.21
CA SER A 293 -3.21 -3.81 -11.89
C SER A 293 -2.03 -3.19 -11.13
N ARG A 294 -1.92 -1.86 -11.10
CA ARG A 294 -0.89 -1.10 -10.37
C ARG A 294 -1.41 -0.49 -9.06
N CYS A 295 -2.71 -0.22 -8.97
CA CYS A 295 -3.33 0.44 -7.84
C CYS A 295 -4.36 -0.46 -7.19
N TYR A 296 -4.16 -0.81 -5.94
CA TYR A 296 -5.27 -1.28 -5.12
C TYR A 296 -6.38 -0.22 -5.07
N PRO A 297 -7.62 -0.56 -4.74
CA PRO A 297 -8.72 0.42 -4.68
C PRO A 297 -8.34 1.64 -3.83
N GLN A 298 -8.38 2.83 -4.44
CA GLN A 298 -8.03 4.09 -3.81
C GLN A 298 -9.18 5.09 -3.95
N PRO A 299 -10.27 4.94 -3.20
CA PRO A 299 -11.39 5.88 -3.29
C PRO A 299 -10.93 7.29 -2.93
N GLU A 300 -11.46 8.30 -3.63
CA GLU A 300 -11.23 9.68 -3.26
C GLU A 300 -11.76 10.00 -1.86
N TRP A 301 -12.89 9.43 -1.48
CA TRP A 301 -13.47 9.64 -0.16
C TRP A 301 -13.76 8.34 0.59
N ARG A 302 -13.34 8.28 1.84
CA ARG A 302 -13.72 7.23 2.78
C ARG A 302 -13.97 7.81 4.16
N HIS A 303 -14.94 7.24 4.90
CA HIS A 303 -15.17 7.67 6.27
C HIS A 303 -15.71 6.55 7.16
N THR A 304 -15.61 6.80 8.45
CA THR A 304 -16.27 6.02 9.49
C THR A 304 -17.01 6.98 10.41
N VAL A 305 -18.31 6.74 10.61
CA VAL A 305 -19.12 7.40 11.65
C VAL A 305 -19.48 6.36 12.70
N GLU A 306 -19.18 6.68 13.94
CA GLU A 306 -19.56 5.86 15.08
C GLU A 306 -20.46 6.67 16.01
N ALA A 307 -21.64 6.11 16.34
CA ALA A 307 -22.60 6.69 17.27
C ALA A 307 -22.84 5.72 18.40
N SER A 308 -22.54 6.13 19.62
CA SER A 308 -22.67 5.32 20.83
C SER A 308 -23.66 5.94 21.78
N TYR A 309 -24.49 5.12 22.41
CA TYR A 309 -25.31 5.49 23.54
C TYR A 309 -24.97 4.61 24.74
N ASP A 310 -24.55 5.21 25.85
CA ASP A 310 -24.38 4.54 27.13
C ASP A 310 -25.52 4.94 28.06
N SER A 311 -26.29 3.95 28.55
CA SER A 311 -27.41 4.18 29.45
C SER A 311 -26.97 4.64 30.85
N ASN A 312 -25.63 4.77 31.11
CA ASN A 312 -25.07 4.97 32.44
C ASN A 312 -25.52 3.92 33.47
N SER A 313 -26.00 2.77 32.98
CA SER A 313 -26.54 1.68 33.77
C SER A 313 -25.92 0.34 33.30
N TRP A 314 -26.73 -0.61 32.93
CA TRP A 314 -26.28 -1.97 32.62
C TRP A 314 -26.07 -2.25 31.13
N TRP A 315 -26.31 -1.30 30.24
CA TRP A 315 -26.15 -1.52 28.80
C TRP A 315 -25.66 -0.27 28.06
N ALA A 316 -24.96 -0.51 26.95
CA ALA A 316 -24.60 0.48 25.97
C ALA A 316 -24.78 -0.11 24.55
N VAL A 317 -25.00 0.74 23.55
CA VAL A 317 -25.11 0.33 22.14
C VAL A 317 -24.25 1.26 21.29
N THR A 318 -23.60 0.70 20.27
CA THR A 318 -22.80 1.44 19.29
C THR A 318 -23.21 1.01 17.89
N ALA A 319 -23.52 1.99 17.05
CA ALA A 319 -23.68 1.80 15.60
C ALA A 319 -22.47 2.42 14.91
N ARG A 320 -21.89 1.69 13.94
CA ARG A 320 -20.76 2.15 13.13
C ARG A 320 -21.13 2.06 11.67
N TRP A 321 -21.06 3.17 10.98
CA TRP A 321 -21.17 3.26 9.52
C TRP A 321 -19.79 3.45 8.92
N ARG A 322 -19.38 2.54 8.05
CA ARG A 322 -18.16 2.59 7.28
C ARG A 322 -18.53 2.80 5.83
N HIS A 323 -18.02 3.86 5.24
CA HIS A 323 -18.19 4.16 3.82
C HIS A 323 -16.85 4.11 3.10
N PHE A 324 -16.83 3.42 2.00
CA PHE A 324 -15.70 3.32 1.08
C PHE A 324 -16.18 3.79 -0.29
N GLY A 325 -15.72 4.95 -0.76
CA GLY A 325 -16.17 5.56 -2.00
C GLY A 325 -15.94 4.69 -3.22
N GLY A 326 -16.65 4.98 -4.29
CA GLY A 326 -16.49 4.28 -5.57
C GLY A 326 -15.09 4.51 -6.17
N VAL A 327 -14.65 3.56 -7.01
CA VAL A 327 -13.42 3.65 -7.76
C VAL A 327 -13.66 3.27 -9.21
N ASP A 328 -12.99 3.97 -10.13
CA ASP A 328 -13.06 3.66 -11.55
C ASP A 328 -11.97 2.66 -11.93
N TYR A 329 -12.30 1.73 -12.84
CA TYR A 329 -11.32 0.80 -13.39
C TYR A 329 -10.55 1.45 -14.54
N ASP A 330 -9.24 1.57 -14.39
CA ASP A 330 -8.37 1.97 -15.50
C ASP A 330 -7.76 0.76 -16.20
N GLY A 331 -8.41 0.33 -17.27
CA GLY A 331 -7.96 -0.78 -18.12
C GLY A 331 -6.68 -0.48 -18.91
N ALA A 332 -6.32 0.80 -19.12
CA ALA A 332 -5.10 1.19 -19.84
C ALA A 332 -3.85 0.78 -19.05
N LEU A 333 -3.95 0.72 -17.73
CA LEU A 333 -2.86 0.28 -16.86
C LEU A 333 -2.72 -1.23 -16.72
N SER A 334 -3.68 -1.98 -17.19
CA SER A 334 -3.66 -3.45 -17.16
C SER A 334 -2.86 -4.04 -18.33
N ASN A 335 -1.91 -3.29 -18.90
CA ASN A 335 -1.03 -3.69 -20.01
C ASN A 335 -1.81 -4.17 -21.26
N GLY A 336 -3.00 -3.59 -21.52
CA GLY A 336 -3.83 -3.97 -22.65
C GLY A 336 -4.42 -5.38 -22.54
N LYS A 337 -4.24 -6.06 -21.43
CA LYS A 337 -4.94 -7.31 -21.14
C LYS A 337 -6.39 -7.02 -20.72
N SER A 338 -7.20 -6.71 -21.70
CA SER A 338 -8.62 -6.99 -21.66
C SER A 338 -8.75 -8.51 -21.72
N ASP A 339 -8.87 -9.17 -20.61
CA ASP A 339 -9.06 -10.64 -20.52
C ASP A 339 -10.47 -11.03 -20.99
N GLY A 340 -11.14 -10.16 -21.73
CA GLY A 340 -12.54 -10.35 -22.13
C GLY A 340 -13.52 -10.29 -20.97
N ILE A 341 -13.08 -9.80 -19.80
CA ILE A 341 -13.84 -9.73 -18.55
C ILE A 341 -14.13 -8.26 -18.18
N ASP A 342 -14.07 -7.35 -19.14
CA ASP A 342 -14.48 -5.94 -18.98
C ASP A 342 -15.91 -5.76 -18.43
N THR A 343 -16.67 -6.84 -18.35
CA THR A 343 -18.03 -6.87 -17.84
C THR A 343 -18.14 -7.20 -16.34
N ILE A 344 -17.04 -7.51 -15.66
CA ILE A 344 -17.11 -8.00 -14.26
C ILE A 344 -16.47 -7.01 -13.27
N VAL A 345 -16.04 -5.84 -13.70
CA VAL A 345 -15.61 -4.83 -12.73
C VAL A 345 -16.84 -4.08 -12.26
N GLN A 346 -17.48 -4.61 -11.22
CA GLN A 346 -18.54 -3.91 -10.49
C GLN A 346 -17.99 -2.78 -9.62
N ALA A 347 -16.66 -2.59 -9.61
CA ALA A 347 -16.01 -1.50 -8.89
C ALA A 347 -16.37 -0.11 -9.41
N ASN A 348 -16.91 0.00 -10.64
CA ASN A 348 -17.48 1.24 -11.19
C ASN A 348 -18.84 1.53 -10.58
N SER A 349 -18.99 1.45 -9.27
CA SER A 349 -20.19 1.97 -8.63
C SER A 349 -19.91 3.41 -8.19
N ASP A 350 -20.58 4.35 -8.81
CA ASP A 350 -20.53 5.78 -8.44
C ASP A 350 -20.88 6.03 -6.97
N ASP A 351 -21.50 5.05 -6.31
CA ASP A 351 -22.04 5.15 -4.94
C ASP A 351 -21.11 4.59 -3.86
N GLY A 352 -20.11 3.76 -4.21
CA GLY A 352 -19.21 3.10 -3.24
C GLY A 352 -19.93 2.12 -2.30
N GLU A 353 -19.18 1.52 -1.37
CA GLU A 353 -19.67 0.51 -0.45
C GLU A 353 -20.00 1.08 0.92
N ASN A 354 -21.12 0.62 1.50
CA ASN A 354 -21.61 1.07 2.79
C ASN A 354 -21.84 -0.10 3.74
N TYR A 355 -21.06 -0.18 4.80
CA TYR A 355 -21.18 -1.21 5.84
C TYR A 355 -21.74 -0.61 7.12
N LEU A 356 -22.72 -1.26 7.70
CA LEU A 356 -23.29 -0.89 8.99
C LEU A 356 -23.03 -2.01 10.00
N ASP A 357 -22.35 -1.66 11.10
CA ASP A 357 -22.06 -2.57 12.21
C ASP A 357 -22.88 -2.13 13.44
N LEU A 358 -23.38 -3.08 14.23
CA LEU A 358 -24.09 -2.81 15.47
C LEU A 358 -23.51 -3.66 16.59
N THR A 359 -23.22 -3.03 17.73
CA THR A 359 -22.67 -3.70 18.91
C THR A 359 -23.46 -3.26 20.15
N ALA A 360 -23.76 -4.21 21.04
CA ALA A 360 -24.34 -3.93 22.33
C ALA A 360 -23.49 -4.54 23.44
N THR A 361 -23.22 -3.76 24.47
CA THR A 361 -22.50 -4.19 25.68
C THR A 361 -23.45 -4.23 26.86
N PHE A 362 -23.42 -5.34 27.58
CA PHE A 362 -24.23 -5.54 28.80
C PHE A 362 -23.29 -5.76 29.99
N ARG A 363 -23.38 -4.90 31.01
CA ARG A 363 -22.71 -5.03 32.31
C ARG A 363 -23.50 -6.00 33.16
N VAL A 364 -23.18 -7.30 33.03
CA VAL A 364 -24.01 -8.38 33.64
C VAL A 364 -23.76 -8.50 35.15
N MET A 365 -22.53 -8.22 35.58
CA MET A 365 -22.08 -8.19 37.00
C MET A 365 -21.04 -7.08 37.13
N ASP A 366 -20.68 -6.72 38.39
CA ASP A 366 -19.66 -5.69 38.68
C ASP A 366 -18.30 -6.03 38.03
N ASN A 367 -18.04 -7.32 37.82
CA ASN A 367 -16.79 -7.83 37.24
C ASN A 367 -16.97 -8.59 35.94
N ALA A 368 -18.15 -8.52 35.30
CA ALA A 368 -18.42 -9.25 34.07
C ALA A 368 -19.23 -8.45 33.07
N ASP A 369 -18.71 -8.34 31.85
CA ASP A 369 -19.37 -7.72 30.70
C ASP A 369 -19.61 -8.75 29.61
N LEU A 370 -20.77 -8.66 28.94
CA LEU A 370 -21.12 -9.39 27.74
C LEU A 370 -21.27 -8.39 26.59
N LEU A 371 -20.49 -8.57 25.54
CA LEU A 371 -20.59 -7.82 24.30
C LEU A 371 -21.15 -8.75 23.22
N VAL A 372 -22.16 -8.30 22.49
CA VAL A 372 -22.70 -8.97 21.32
C VAL A 372 -22.72 -8.00 20.15
N GLY A 373 -22.46 -8.47 18.95
CA GLY A 373 -22.44 -7.59 17.79
C GLY A 373 -22.70 -8.33 16.49
N ILE A 374 -23.03 -7.52 15.51
CA ILE A 374 -23.20 -7.92 14.12
C ILE A 374 -22.46 -6.91 13.25
N ASN A 375 -21.48 -7.38 12.52
CA ASN A 375 -20.81 -6.60 11.49
C ASN A 375 -21.54 -6.79 10.17
N ASN A 376 -21.54 -5.74 9.35
CA ASN A 376 -22.16 -5.72 8.04
C ASN A 376 -23.63 -6.22 8.11
N ILE A 377 -24.45 -5.56 8.94
CA ILE A 377 -25.86 -5.96 9.16
C ILE A 377 -26.71 -5.92 7.87
N LEU A 378 -26.26 -5.13 6.88
CA LEU A 378 -26.90 -5.01 5.58
C LEU A 378 -26.52 -6.16 4.63
N ASP A 379 -25.56 -7.00 5.02
CA ASP A 379 -25.01 -8.10 4.22
C ASP A 379 -24.50 -7.61 2.85
N GLU A 380 -23.85 -6.43 2.84
CA GLU A 380 -23.29 -5.83 1.63
C GLU A 380 -22.16 -6.70 1.12
N GLU A 381 -22.23 -7.09 -0.15
CA GLU A 381 -21.23 -7.91 -0.80
C GLU A 381 -20.09 -7.02 -1.37
N PRO A 382 -18.83 -7.48 -1.37
CA PRO A 382 -17.76 -6.73 -1.99
C PRO A 382 -17.92 -6.66 -3.50
N PRO A 383 -17.49 -5.56 -4.16
CA PRO A 383 -17.51 -5.49 -5.61
C PRO A 383 -16.65 -6.60 -6.22
N LEU A 384 -17.18 -7.28 -7.22
CA LEU A 384 -16.48 -8.34 -7.94
C LEU A 384 -15.49 -7.72 -8.92
N VAL A 385 -14.24 -8.20 -8.85
CA VAL A 385 -13.16 -7.80 -9.75
C VAL A 385 -12.63 -9.01 -10.52
N GLY A 386 -12.13 -8.80 -11.73
CA GLY A 386 -11.55 -9.86 -12.56
C GLY A 386 -10.25 -10.41 -11.97
N GLY A 387 -9.82 -11.58 -12.44
CA GLY A 387 -8.60 -12.26 -12.01
C GLY A 387 -7.31 -11.48 -12.22
N SER A 388 -7.32 -10.46 -13.10
CA SER A 388 -6.20 -9.52 -13.27
C SER A 388 -6.01 -8.56 -12.10
N LEU A 389 -7.08 -8.32 -11.32
CA LEU A 389 -7.09 -7.40 -10.18
C LEU A 389 -7.09 -8.12 -8.83
N SER A 390 -7.43 -9.40 -8.81
CA SER A 390 -7.45 -10.21 -7.59
C SER A 390 -7.13 -11.67 -7.89
N SER A 391 -6.21 -12.23 -7.14
CA SER A 391 -5.85 -13.65 -7.24
C SER A 391 -6.81 -14.58 -6.48
N ASN A 392 -7.64 -14.04 -5.58
CA ASN A 392 -8.49 -14.84 -4.70
C ASN A 392 -9.87 -14.23 -4.55
N ALA A 393 -10.90 -15.07 -4.59
CA ALA A 393 -12.29 -14.72 -4.32
C ALA A 393 -12.92 -13.65 -5.23
N ASN A 394 -12.25 -13.24 -6.31
CA ASN A 394 -12.70 -12.20 -7.23
C ASN A 394 -13.09 -10.87 -6.52
N ALA A 395 -12.47 -10.59 -5.40
CA ALA A 395 -12.66 -9.38 -4.62
C ALA A 395 -11.32 -8.90 -4.05
N THR A 396 -11.18 -7.61 -3.80
CA THR A 396 -9.97 -7.04 -3.19
C THR A 396 -10.07 -7.16 -1.67
N ALA A 397 -9.74 -8.34 -1.15
CA ALA A 397 -9.70 -8.61 0.28
C ALA A 397 -8.76 -7.64 1.00
N GLY A 398 -9.16 -7.13 2.16
CA GLY A 398 -8.41 -6.13 2.93
C GLY A 398 -8.86 -4.68 2.67
N PHE A 399 -9.58 -4.42 1.57
CA PHE A 399 -10.23 -3.13 1.32
C PHE A 399 -11.74 -3.22 1.56
N TYR A 400 -12.36 -4.31 1.13
CA TYR A 400 -13.79 -4.57 1.27
C TYR A 400 -14.07 -5.69 2.27
N ASP A 401 -15.28 -5.71 2.83
CA ASP A 401 -15.73 -6.77 3.73
C ASP A 401 -16.14 -8.00 2.92
N THR A 402 -15.24 -9.00 2.86
CA THR A 402 -15.45 -10.22 2.08
C THR A 402 -16.17 -11.33 2.83
N LEU A 403 -16.47 -11.16 4.12
CA LEU A 403 -17.12 -12.17 4.94
C LEU A 403 -18.66 -12.01 4.96
N GLY A 404 -19.17 -10.85 4.48
CA GLY A 404 -20.58 -10.53 4.61
C GLY A 404 -21.02 -10.32 6.05
N GLN A 405 -22.27 -10.64 6.36
CA GLN A 405 -22.82 -10.48 7.70
C GLN A 405 -22.14 -11.44 8.71
N TYR A 406 -21.57 -10.88 9.77
CA TYR A 406 -20.84 -11.62 10.79
C TYR A 406 -21.34 -11.35 12.20
N LEU A 407 -21.76 -12.39 12.90
CA LEU A 407 -22.24 -12.35 14.29
C LEU A 407 -21.12 -12.73 15.24
N PHE A 408 -20.96 -11.99 16.33
CA PHE A 408 -19.96 -12.29 17.37
C PHE A 408 -20.47 -12.01 18.77
N ALA A 409 -19.87 -12.70 19.76
CA ALA A 409 -20.09 -12.44 21.18
C ALA A 409 -18.77 -12.59 21.93
N GLN A 410 -18.58 -11.73 22.94
CA GLN A 410 -17.41 -11.75 23.82
C GLN A 410 -17.86 -11.60 25.26
N ALA A 411 -17.35 -12.44 26.16
CA ALA A 411 -17.52 -12.29 27.60
C ALA A 411 -16.17 -11.89 28.24
N THR A 412 -16.19 -10.82 29.03
CA THR A 412 -15.00 -10.31 29.74
C THR A 412 -15.22 -10.44 31.23
N PHE A 413 -14.33 -11.13 31.92
CA PHE A 413 -14.32 -11.25 33.39
C PHE A 413 -13.09 -10.56 33.94
N ARG A 414 -13.27 -9.74 35.01
CA ARG A 414 -12.19 -9.07 35.75
C ARG A 414 -12.08 -9.76 37.12
N PHE A 415 -10.87 -10.20 37.47
CA PHE A 415 -10.57 -10.92 38.72
C PHE A 415 -9.79 -10.06 39.69
#